data_bb4170646afc5192c0e7f6e58f527894
#
_entry.id   bb4170646afc5192c0e7f6e58f527894
#
_cell.length_a   1.000
_cell.length_b   1.000
_cell.length_c   1.000
_cell.angle_alpha   90.00
_cell.angle_beta   90.00
_cell.angle_gamma   90.00
#
_symmetry.space_group_name_H-M   'P 1'
#
loop_
_entity.id
_entity.type
_entity.pdbx_description
1 polymer ?
#
loop_
_entity_poly.entity_id
_entity_poly.type
_entity_poly.pdbx_seq_one_letter_code
_entity_poly.pdbx_strand_id
1 'polypeptide(L)'
;MTYTVIFSTAAEADLFAIYDYIAERAGAGIALRFVESIEVYCLGFANMPERGLRRDDLRPGLRTVGFRRRATILFEVDQTARRVVIHGVYYAGRSLEGLEESD
;
A
#
# COMPACT_ATOMS: atom_id res chain seq x y z
N MET A 1 5.20 -13.51 16.86
CA MET A 1 4.00 -14.03 16.21
C MET A 1 3.72 -13.25 14.96
N THR A 2 3.25 -13.91 13.93
CA THR A 2 3.08 -13.28 12.64
C THR A 2 1.65 -12.83 12.43
N TYR A 3 1.52 -11.77 11.64
CA TYR A 3 0.22 -11.28 11.20
C TYR A 3 -0.05 -11.81 9.80
N THR A 4 -1.32 -11.95 9.45
CA THR A 4 -1.71 -12.27 8.08
C THR A 4 -1.85 -10.98 7.31
N VAL A 5 -1.24 -10.89 6.14
CA VAL A 5 -1.33 -9.70 5.28
C VAL A 5 -2.33 -9.96 4.18
N ILE A 6 -3.30 -9.08 4.06
CA ILE A 6 -4.38 -9.19 3.08
C ILE A 6 -4.43 -7.91 2.27
N PHE A 7 -4.55 -8.04 0.95
CA PHE A 7 -4.75 -6.89 0.06
C PHE A 7 -6.24 -6.75 -0.21
N SER A 8 -6.78 -5.57 0.04
CA SER A 8 -8.18 -5.29 -0.30
C SER A 8 -8.35 -5.27 -1.81
N THR A 9 -9.59 -5.36 -2.25
CA THR A 9 -9.90 -5.24 -3.67
C THR A 9 -9.41 -3.91 -4.23
N ALA A 10 -9.56 -2.84 -3.44
CA ALA A 10 -9.09 -1.52 -3.87
C ALA A 10 -7.56 -1.49 -4.00
N ALA A 11 -6.85 -2.12 -3.06
CA ALA A 11 -5.40 -2.15 -3.15
C ALA A 11 -4.93 -2.96 -4.36
N GLU A 12 -5.61 -4.05 -4.66
CA GLU A 12 -5.29 -4.83 -5.85
C GLU A 12 -5.51 -4.03 -7.12
N ALA A 13 -6.61 -3.28 -7.17
CA ALA A 13 -6.89 -2.41 -8.31
C ALA A 13 -5.81 -1.34 -8.45
N ASP A 14 -5.33 -0.80 -7.32
CA ASP A 14 -4.25 0.18 -7.35
C ASP A 14 -2.98 -0.41 -7.94
N LEU A 15 -2.65 -1.65 -7.58
CA LEU A 15 -1.47 -2.30 -8.12
C LEU A 15 -1.58 -2.50 -9.63
N PHE A 16 -2.77 -2.88 -10.13
CA PHE A 16 -2.97 -3.00 -11.56
C PHE A 16 -2.81 -1.64 -12.26
N ALA A 17 -3.35 -0.58 -11.66
CA ALA A 17 -3.22 0.76 -12.23
C ALA A 17 -1.77 1.21 -12.27
N ILE A 18 -1.01 0.92 -11.22
CA ILE A 18 0.41 1.24 -11.17
C ILE A 18 1.16 0.47 -12.27
N TYR A 19 0.84 -0.82 -12.41
CA TYR A 19 1.45 -1.62 -13.45
C TYR A 19 1.21 -1.00 -14.83
N ASP A 20 -0.05 -0.67 -15.14
CA ASP A 20 -0.39 -0.11 -16.43
C ASP A 20 0.35 1.21 -16.67
N TYR A 21 0.39 2.05 -15.65
CA TYR A 21 1.04 3.36 -15.76
C TYR A 21 2.53 3.20 -16.09
N ILE A 22 3.22 2.31 -15.39
CA ILE A 22 4.65 2.13 -15.60
C ILE A 22 4.91 1.38 -16.91
N ALA A 23 4.07 0.39 -17.22
CA ALA A 23 4.26 -0.41 -18.43
C ALA A 23 4.19 0.45 -19.68
N GLU A 24 3.29 1.44 -19.69
CA GLU A 24 3.18 2.35 -20.83
C GLU A 24 4.42 3.22 -21.01
N ARG A 25 5.10 3.52 -19.93
CA ARG A 25 6.24 4.45 -19.96
C ARG A 25 7.59 3.77 -19.97
N ALA A 26 7.70 2.61 -19.37
CA ALA A 26 9.01 1.97 -19.16
C ALA A 26 9.01 0.49 -19.54
N GLY A 27 7.87 -0.06 -19.95
CA GLY A 27 7.80 -1.46 -20.36
C GLY A 27 7.29 -2.38 -19.29
N ALA A 28 6.75 -3.51 -19.73
CA ALA A 28 6.08 -4.47 -18.86
C ALA A 28 7.03 -5.08 -17.83
N GLY A 29 8.28 -5.35 -18.22
CA GLY A 29 9.22 -5.98 -17.30
C GLY A 29 9.55 -5.11 -16.11
N ILE A 30 9.75 -3.81 -16.34
CA ILE A 30 10.02 -2.87 -15.26
C ILE A 30 8.78 -2.73 -14.38
N ALA A 31 7.61 -2.63 -15.02
CA ALA A 31 6.36 -2.50 -14.29
C ALA A 31 6.12 -3.69 -13.36
N LEU A 32 6.34 -4.90 -13.87
CA LEU A 32 6.12 -6.11 -13.08
C LEU A 32 7.06 -6.16 -11.89
N ARG A 33 8.34 -5.85 -12.11
CA ARG A 33 9.31 -5.87 -11.01
C ARG A 33 8.97 -4.86 -9.94
N PHE A 34 8.48 -3.69 -10.34
CA PHE A 34 8.12 -2.68 -9.36
C PHE A 34 6.93 -3.13 -8.53
N VAL A 35 5.88 -3.62 -9.17
CA VAL A 35 4.68 -4.08 -8.47
C VAL A 35 5.01 -5.24 -7.55
N GLU A 36 5.81 -6.20 -8.02
CA GLU A 36 6.22 -7.31 -7.18
C GLU A 36 7.01 -6.85 -5.97
N SER A 37 7.83 -5.82 -6.12
CA SER A 37 8.60 -5.30 -4.99
C SER A 37 7.68 -4.67 -3.93
N ILE A 38 6.59 -4.03 -4.35
CA ILE A 38 5.60 -3.52 -3.42
C ILE A 38 4.95 -4.67 -2.65
N GLU A 39 4.57 -5.73 -3.37
CA GLU A 39 3.93 -6.88 -2.74
C GLU A 39 4.83 -7.53 -1.70
N VAL A 40 6.10 -7.73 -2.06
CA VAL A 40 7.06 -8.32 -1.14
C VAL A 40 7.25 -7.44 0.10
N TYR A 41 7.32 -6.13 -0.11
CA TYR A 41 7.47 -5.20 1.00
C TYR A 41 6.28 -5.29 1.95
N CYS A 42 5.07 -5.33 1.40
CA CYS A 42 3.85 -5.43 2.20
C CYS A 42 3.79 -6.75 2.97
N LEU A 43 4.22 -7.85 2.34
CA LEU A 43 4.22 -9.13 3.03
C LEU A 43 5.14 -9.12 4.25
N GLY A 44 6.16 -8.27 4.24
CA GLY A 44 7.03 -8.10 5.40
C GLY A 44 6.32 -7.53 6.62
N PHE A 45 5.15 -6.92 6.44
CA PHE A 45 4.36 -6.41 7.57
C PHE A 45 3.87 -7.55 8.46
N ALA A 46 3.91 -8.79 8.00
CA ALA A 46 3.56 -9.94 8.82
C ALA A 46 4.40 -9.99 10.09
N ASN A 47 5.65 -9.58 10.01
CA ASN A 47 6.57 -9.62 11.15
C ASN A 47 6.74 -8.27 11.81
N MET A 48 6.48 -7.18 11.09
CA MET A 48 6.68 -5.83 11.62
C MET A 48 5.52 -4.96 11.16
N PRO A 49 4.33 -5.16 11.74
CA PRO A 49 3.14 -4.44 11.25
C PRO A 49 3.09 -2.97 11.66
N GLU A 50 3.77 -2.59 12.74
CA GLU A 50 3.64 -1.22 13.24
C GLU A 50 4.72 -0.33 12.64
N ARG A 51 4.58 -0.06 11.36
CA ARG A 51 5.49 0.77 10.59
C ARG A 51 4.82 2.06 10.18
N GLY A 52 5.64 3.01 9.77
CA GLY A 52 5.15 4.23 9.18
C GLY A 52 4.50 5.15 10.18
N LEU A 53 3.59 5.96 9.71
CA LEU A 53 2.92 6.97 10.51
C LEU A 53 1.48 6.57 10.77
N ARG A 54 1.05 6.77 12.01
CA ARG A 54 -0.35 6.55 12.35
C ARG A 54 -1.20 7.65 11.73
N ARG A 55 -2.33 7.26 11.22
CA ARG A 55 -3.29 8.18 10.64
C ARG A 55 -4.65 8.03 11.34
N ASP A 56 -4.62 8.16 12.65
CA ASP A 56 -5.85 8.11 13.44
C ASP A 56 -6.77 9.28 13.12
N ASP A 57 -6.22 10.32 12.52
CA ASP A 57 -7.02 11.45 12.04
C ASP A 57 -7.98 11.03 10.92
N LEU A 58 -7.62 10.01 10.15
CA LEU A 58 -8.50 9.48 9.11
C LEU A 58 -9.43 8.42 9.67
N ARG A 59 -8.87 7.47 10.39
CA ARG A 59 -9.62 6.41 11.03
C ARG A 59 -8.70 5.69 12.00
N PRO A 60 -9.19 5.31 13.20
CA PRO A 60 -8.36 4.58 14.15
C PRO A 60 -7.76 3.32 13.55
N GLY A 61 -6.47 3.12 13.77
CA GLY A 61 -5.76 1.94 13.31
C GLY A 61 -5.13 2.07 11.94
N LEU A 62 -5.44 3.14 11.20
CA LEU A 62 -4.83 3.36 9.90
C LEU A 62 -3.40 3.86 10.02
N ARG A 63 -2.58 3.42 9.07
CA ARG A 63 -1.18 3.83 8.98
C ARG A 63 -0.81 4.06 7.52
N THR A 64 0.19 4.90 7.30
CA THR A 64 0.78 5.08 5.98
C THR A 64 2.27 4.89 6.06
N VAL A 65 2.86 4.35 5.01
CA VAL A 65 4.31 4.22 4.91
C VAL A 65 4.72 4.44 3.46
N GLY A 66 5.85 5.14 3.27
CA GLY A 66 6.38 5.38 1.95
C GLY A 66 7.17 4.19 1.43
N PHE A 67 7.21 4.04 0.12
CA PHE A 67 8.00 3.00 -0.54
C PHE A 67 8.80 3.63 -1.68
N ARG A 68 10.12 3.62 -1.54
CA ARG A 68 11.07 4.11 -2.56
C ARG A 68 10.75 5.52 -3.05
N ARG A 69 10.17 6.34 -2.20
CA ARG A 69 9.81 7.72 -2.50
C ARG A 69 8.87 7.86 -3.69
N ARG A 70 8.26 6.76 -4.14
CA ARG A 70 7.36 6.80 -5.29
C ARG A 70 5.96 6.37 -4.94
N ALA A 71 5.82 5.58 -3.90
CA ALA A 71 4.51 5.07 -3.53
C ALA A 71 4.26 5.30 -2.05
N THR A 72 2.99 5.36 -1.70
CA THR A 72 2.55 5.42 -0.30
C THR A 72 1.55 4.30 -0.10
N ILE A 73 1.76 3.51 0.94
CA ILE A 73 0.92 2.38 1.25
C ILE A 73 0.04 2.74 2.43
N LEU A 74 -1.26 2.61 2.26
CA LEU A 74 -2.25 2.83 3.31
C LEU A 74 -2.69 1.47 3.82
N PHE A 75 -2.54 1.24 5.12
CA PHE A 75 -2.88 -0.06 5.68
C PHE A 75 -3.43 0.09 7.09
N GLU A 76 -4.02 -0.98 7.56
CA GLU A 76 -4.61 -1.02 8.89
C GLU A 76 -4.12 -2.27 9.61
N VAL A 77 -3.78 -2.12 10.89
CA VAL A 77 -3.32 -3.23 11.72
C VAL A 77 -4.43 -3.58 12.69
N ASP A 78 -4.93 -4.80 12.58
CA ASP A 78 -5.93 -5.33 13.51
C ASP A 78 -5.21 -6.29 14.45
N GLN A 79 -4.92 -5.80 15.65
CA GLN A 79 -4.16 -6.57 16.61
C GLN A 79 -4.94 -7.75 17.17
N THR A 80 -6.25 -7.61 17.24
CA THR A 80 -7.09 -8.68 17.76
C THR A 80 -7.12 -9.87 16.82
N ALA A 81 -7.34 -9.60 15.54
CA ALA A 81 -7.37 -10.64 14.51
C ALA A 81 -5.99 -11.02 14.01
N ARG A 82 -4.96 -10.28 14.39
CA ARG A 82 -3.60 -10.44 13.90
C ARG A 82 -3.54 -10.38 12.38
N ARG A 83 -4.06 -9.28 11.87
CA ARG A 83 -4.21 -9.11 10.43
C ARG A 83 -3.80 -7.70 10.04
N VAL A 84 -3.10 -7.61 8.92
CA VAL A 84 -2.78 -6.34 8.30
C VAL A 84 -3.54 -6.28 6.98
N VAL A 85 -4.37 -5.26 6.82
CA VAL A 85 -5.12 -5.08 5.59
C VAL A 85 -4.51 -3.92 4.82
N ILE A 86 -4.04 -4.19 3.61
CA ILE A 86 -3.54 -3.15 2.73
C ILE A 86 -4.76 -2.55 2.02
N HIS A 87 -5.06 -1.30 2.33
CA HIS A 87 -6.26 -0.63 1.82
C HIS A 87 -6.02 0.09 0.51
N GLY A 88 -4.80 0.56 0.28
CA GLY A 88 -4.51 1.28 -0.94
C GLY A 88 -3.03 1.44 -1.17
N VAL A 89 -2.66 1.65 -2.43
CA VAL A 89 -1.29 1.94 -2.82
C VAL A 89 -1.34 3.12 -3.78
N TYR A 90 -0.71 4.22 -3.40
CA TYR A 90 -0.77 5.48 -4.15
C TYR A 90 0.59 5.77 -4.74
N TYR A 91 0.62 6.13 -6.02
CA TYR A 91 1.85 6.24 -6.77
C TYR A 91 2.05 7.64 -7.30
N ALA A 92 3.23 8.20 -7.05
CA ALA A 92 3.74 9.39 -7.72
C ALA A 92 2.79 10.59 -7.68
N GLY A 93 2.43 11.03 -6.49
CA GLY A 93 1.66 12.27 -6.34
C GLY A 93 0.23 12.20 -6.78
N ARG A 94 -0.27 11.00 -7.11
CA ARG A 94 -1.60 10.90 -7.66
C ARG A 94 -2.69 10.96 -6.63
N SER A 95 -2.53 10.40 -5.50
CA SER A 95 -3.73 9.98 -4.82
C SER A 95 -3.84 10.28 -3.36
N LEU A 96 -2.76 10.54 -2.64
CA LEU A 96 -2.95 11.01 -1.29
C LEU A 96 -3.66 12.36 -1.28
N GLU A 97 -3.30 13.20 -2.23
CA GLU A 97 -4.00 14.48 -2.37
C GLU A 97 -5.46 14.26 -2.74
N GLY A 98 -5.72 13.34 -3.67
CA GLY A 98 -7.07 13.01 -4.04
C GLY A 98 -7.85 12.39 -2.90
N LEU A 99 -7.19 11.55 -2.10
CA LEU A 99 -7.83 10.94 -0.96
C LEU A 99 -8.22 11.99 0.07
N GLU A 100 -7.34 12.95 0.32
CA GLU A 100 -7.63 14.02 1.26
C GLU A 100 -8.74 14.91 0.75
N GLU A 101 -8.76 15.18 -0.54
CA GLU A 101 -9.78 16.03 -1.14
C GLU A 101 -11.13 15.36 -1.14
N SER A 102 -11.17 14.06 -1.18
CA SER A 102 -12.44 13.36 -1.20
C SER A 102 -13.10 13.30 0.17
N ASP A 103 -12.40 13.71 1.17
CA ASP A 103 -12.99 13.83 2.51
C ASP A 103 -13.84 15.10 2.64
#